data_398cba359c2ec532b0d4bb48a6c1f83c
#
_entry.id   398cba359c2ec532b0d4bb48a6c1f83c
#
_cell.length_a   1.000
_cell.length_b   1.000
_cell.length_c   1.000
_cell.angle_alpha   90.00
_cell.angle_beta   90.00
_cell.angle_gamma   90.00
#
_symmetry.space_group_name_H-M   'P 1'
#
loop_
_entity.id
_entity.type
_entity.pdbx_description
1 polymer ?
#
loop_
_entity_poly.entity_id
_entity_poly.type
_entity_poly.pdbx_seq_one_letter_code
_entity_poly.pdbx_strand_id
1 'polypeptide(L)' 'MKLTKKQVLQMFREIYTGPRGDVVMRREAWNNLTDALCKSRQITERQYETWDNPF' A
#
# COMPACT_ATOMS: atom_id res chain seq x y z
N MET A 1 14.16 -8.34 -6.33
CA MET A 1 13.85 -8.38 -4.88
C MET A 1 12.49 -7.74 -4.63
N LYS A 2 11.68 -8.36 -3.79
CA LYS A 2 10.34 -7.81 -3.51
C LYS A 2 10.41 -6.73 -2.44
N LEU A 3 9.47 -5.79 -2.49
CA LEU A 3 9.39 -4.72 -1.50
C LEU A 3 8.88 -5.27 -0.16
N THR A 4 9.30 -4.65 0.94
CA THR A 4 8.77 -4.95 2.25
C THR A 4 7.59 -4.03 2.56
N LYS A 5 6.77 -4.41 3.55
CA LYS A 5 5.65 -3.56 3.99
C LYS A 5 6.12 -2.18 4.42
N LYS A 6 7.27 -2.12 5.12
CA LYS A 6 7.86 -0.85 5.56
C LYS A 6 8.21 0.05 4.38
N GLN A 7 8.80 -0.53 3.33
CA GLN A 7 9.13 0.21 2.12
C GLN A 7 7.87 0.74 1.44
N VAL A 8 6.84 -0.07 1.35
CA VAL A 8 5.57 0.32 0.73
C VAL A 8 4.88 1.41 1.55
N LEU A 9 4.92 1.32 2.87
CA LEU A 9 4.38 2.38 3.74
C LEU A 9 5.09 3.71 3.50
N GLN A 10 6.41 3.69 3.34
CA GLN A 10 7.17 4.88 3.07
C GLN A 10 6.81 5.48 1.71
N MET A 11 6.68 4.63 0.69
CA MET A 11 6.22 5.05 -0.63
C MET A 11 4.83 5.69 -0.55
N PHE A 12 3.93 5.07 0.21
CA PHE A 12 2.58 5.59 0.38
C PHE A 12 2.59 7.00 0.97
N ARG A 13 3.40 7.24 1.98
CA ARG A 13 3.51 8.56 2.60
C ARG A 13 4.00 9.63 1.63
N GLU A 14 4.82 9.26 0.67
CA GLU A 14 5.36 10.18 -0.32
C GLU A 14 4.36 10.50 -1.43
N ILE A 15 3.55 9.53 -1.82
CA ILE A 15 2.64 9.70 -2.96
C ILE A 15 1.22 10.09 -2.56
N TYR A 16 0.83 9.81 -1.31
CA TYR A 16 -0.52 10.12 -0.86
C TYR A 16 -0.65 11.62 -0.58
N THR A 17 -1.53 12.29 -1.32
CA THR A 17 -1.76 13.74 -1.21
C THR A 17 -3.12 14.09 -0.63
N GLY A 18 -3.92 13.09 -0.26
CA GLY A 18 -5.25 13.31 0.30
C GLY A 18 -5.25 13.76 1.76
N PRO A 19 -6.44 14.04 2.32
CA PRO A 19 -6.56 14.47 3.71
C PRO A 19 -6.07 13.39 4.68
N ARG A 20 -5.27 13.80 5.66
CA ARG A 20 -4.72 12.86 6.65
C ARG A 20 -5.78 12.30 7.58
N GLY A 21 -6.84 13.04 7.83
CA GLY A 21 -7.92 12.62 8.71
C GLY A 21 -8.93 11.68 8.08
N ASP A 22 -8.87 11.49 6.77
CA ASP A 22 -9.82 10.63 6.06
C ASP A 22 -9.30 9.19 6.02
N VAL A 23 -9.69 8.39 7.02
CA VAL A 23 -9.26 7.01 7.14
C VAL A 23 -9.75 6.17 5.97
N VAL A 24 -10.98 6.40 5.50
CA VAL A 24 -11.55 5.64 4.39
C VAL A 24 -10.74 5.87 3.12
N MET A 25 -10.44 7.13 2.81
CA MET A 25 -9.64 7.46 1.63
C MET A 25 -8.22 6.89 1.72
N ARG A 26 -7.62 6.93 2.91
CA ARG A 26 -6.29 6.36 3.12
C ARG A 26 -6.28 4.85 2.91
N ARG A 27 -7.31 4.16 3.38
CA ARG A 27 -7.45 2.72 3.18
C ARG A 27 -7.61 2.36 1.71
N GLU A 28 -8.43 3.09 0.99
CA GLU A 28 -8.61 2.88 -0.45
C GLU A 28 -7.32 3.14 -1.21
N ALA A 29 -6.62 4.22 -0.89
CA ALA A 29 -5.35 4.54 -1.53
C ALA A 29 -4.30 3.46 -1.27
N TRP A 30 -4.23 2.93 -0.05
CA TRP A 30 -3.34 1.83 0.29
C TRP A 30 -3.66 0.58 -0.53
N ASN A 31 -4.95 0.23 -0.60
CA ASN A 31 -5.38 -0.94 -1.37
C ASN A 31 -5.05 -0.78 -2.85
N ASN A 32 -5.26 0.40 -3.40
CA ASN A 32 -4.94 0.68 -4.80
C ASN A 32 -3.43 0.57 -5.06
N LEU A 33 -2.62 1.10 -4.16
CA LEU A 33 -1.17 1.03 -4.28
C LEU A 33 -0.67 -0.42 -4.22
N THR A 34 -1.12 -1.18 -3.22
CA THR A 34 -0.68 -2.57 -3.07
C THR A 34 -1.18 -3.45 -4.22
N ASP A 35 -2.38 -3.20 -4.72
CA ASP A 35 -2.89 -3.90 -5.89
C ASP A 35 -2.00 -3.65 -7.11
N ALA A 36 -1.65 -2.40 -7.37
CA ALA A 36 -0.77 -2.04 -8.47
C ALA A 36 0.62 -2.68 -8.33
N LEU A 37 1.17 -2.68 -7.11
CA LEU A 37 2.47 -3.30 -6.85
C LEU A 37 2.41 -4.81 -7.05
N CYS A 38 1.31 -5.45 -6.66
CA CYS A 38 1.12 -6.87 -6.87
C CYS A 38 1.04 -7.20 -8.37
N LYS A 39 0.29 -6.41 -9.13
CA LYS A 39 0.16 -6.60 -10.57
C LYS A 39 1.48 -6.40 -11.30
N SER A 40 2.31 -5.48 -10.84
CA SER A 40 3.63 -5.25 -11.42
C SER A 40 4.71 -6.18 -10.84
N ARG A 41 4.33 -7.10 -9.97
CA ARG A 41 5.19 -8.10 -9.34
C ARG A 41 6.28 -7.51 -8.45
N GLN A 42 6.05 -6.32 -7.91
CA GLN A 42 6.95 -5.72 -6.93
C GLN A 42 6.70 -6.24 -5.52
N ILE A 43 5.51 -6.79 -5.29
CA ILE A 43 5.19 -7.58 -4.09
C ILE A 43 4.52 -8.88 -4.55
N THR A 44 4.54 -9.90 -3.67
CA THR A 44 3.92 -11.19 -3.98
C THR A 44 2.42 -11.14 -3.67
N GLU A 45 1.67 -12.08 -4.27
CA GLU A 45 0.25 -12.25 -3.92
C GLU A 45 0.08 -12.55 -2.44
N ARG A 46 1.00 -13.36 -1.88
CA ARG A 46 0.98 -13.68 -0.46
C ARG A 46 1.16 -12.42 0.40
N GLN A 47 2.08 -11.54 0.04
CA GLN A 47 2.27 -10.28 0.73
C GLN A 47 1.00 -9.42 0.65
N TYR A 48 0.41 -9.34 -0.54
CA TYR A 48 -0.83 -8.59 -0.75
C TYR A 48 -1.98 -9.11 0.12
N GLU A 49 -2.10 -10.43 0.25
CA GLU A 49 -3.17 -11.06 1.02
C GLU A 49 -2.93 -11.00 2.54
N THR A 50 -1.67 -11.07 2.97
CA THR A 50 -1.33 -11.19 4.39
C THR A 50 -1.05 -9.86 5.08
N TRP A 51 -0.74 -8.82 4.34
CA TRP A 51 -0.50 -7.51 4.93
C TRP A 51 -1.82 -6.89 5.38
N ASP A 52 -1.92 -6.60 6.67
CA ASP A 52 -3.07 -5.86 7.19
C ASP A 52 -3.02 -4.42 6.72
N ASN A 53 -4.20 -3.84 6.48
CA ASN A 53 -4.28 -2.44 6.13
C ASN A 53 -3.87 -1.61 7.37
N PRO A 54 -2.82 -0.76 7.26
CA PRO A 54 -2.31 -0.03 8.43
C PRO A 54 -3.20 1.13 8.88
N PHE A 55 -4.26 1.38 8.17
CA PHE A 55 -5.20 2.45 8.46
C PHE A 55 -6.57 1.88 8.76
#